data_94b398e05fd17a15b96f69fc627af665
#
_entry.id   94b398e05fd17a15b96f69fc627af665
#
_cell.length_a   1.000
_cell.length_b   1.000
_cell.length_c   1.000
_cell.angle_alpha   90.00
_cell.angle_beta   90.00
_cell.angle_gamma   90.00
#
_symmetry.space_group_name_H-M   'P 1'
#
loop_
_entity.id
_entity.type
_entity.pdbx_description
1 polymer ?
#
loop_
_entity_poly.entity_id
_entity_poly.type
_entity_poly.pdbx_seq_one_letter_code
_entity_poly.pdbx_strand_id
1 'polypeptide(L)'
;CAITEVGAARFRGGECLGTLQTMVDPGCGIPSSITVLTGITESMVAGAPSIREVLPSLEEFIGDAVLVGHNVRFDLSFLREAARLAGRAPLTNRSVDTCALARRLLHDELPNCRLGTIARHLRLDHQPRHRALDDVLATADLLHLLIERAGALGASGLDDLLGLPSMAGHP
;
A
#
# COMPACT_ATOMS: atom_id res chain seq x y z
N CYS A 1 -13.38 -8.08 9.98
CA CYS A 1 -12.10 -7.38 10.10
C CYS A 1 -12.31 -5.91 9.72
N ALA A 2 -11.76 -4.97 10.48
CA ALA A 2 -11.99 -3.55 10.27
C ALA A 2 -10.62 -2.81 10.23
N ILE A 3 -10.61 -1.60 9.65
CA ILE A 3 -9.42 -0.76 9.57
C ILE A 3 -9.12 -0.19 10.96
N THR A 4 -7.88 -0.31 11.41
CA THR A 4 -7.39 0.23 12.70
C THR A 4 -6.40 1.38 12.53
N GLU A 5 -5.78 1.49 11.36
CA GLU A 5 -4.86 2.57 11.01
C GLU A 5 -4.93 2.81 9.50
N VAL A 6 -4.81 4.07 9.10
CA VAL A 6 -4.64 4.48 7.71
C VAL A 6 -3.32 5.23 7.58
N GLY A 7 -2.53 4.87 6.58
CA GLY A 7 -1.32 5.56 6.19
C GLY A 7 -1.29 5.77 4.68
N ALA A 8 -0.87 6.95 4.26
CA ALA A 8 -0.63 7.28 2.87
C ALA A 8 0.54 8.26 2.75
N ALA A 9 1.25 8.18 1.64
CA ALA A 9 2.26 9.16 1.26
C ALA A 9 2.09 9.52 -0.21
N ARG A 10 2.25 10.78 -0.55
CA ARG A 10 2.13 11.29 -1.91
C ARG A 10 3.49 11.62 -2.47
N PHE A 11 3.78 11.06 -3.64
CA PHE A 11 5.05 11.25 -4.32
C PHE A 11 4.86 11.86 -5.72
N ARG A 12 5.85 12.61 -6.15
CA ARG A 12 5.98 13.10 -7.53
C ARG A 12 7.45 13.14 -7.90
N GLY A 13 7.84 12.45 -8.98
CA GLY A 13 9.22 12.40 -9.44
C GLY A 13 10.23 11.91 -8.39
N GLY A 14 9.81 10.99 -7.52
CA GLY A 14 10.64 10.48 -6.43
C GLY A 14 10.63 11.31 -5.14
N GLU A 15 10.05 12.52 -5.17
CA GLU A 15 9.94 13.41 -4.01
C GLU A 15 8.65 13.13 -3.22
N CYS A 16 8.76 12.99 -1.89
CA CYS A 16 7.60 12.90 -1.01
C CYS A 16 7.00 14.28 -0.77
N LEU A 17 5.78 14.50 -1.26
CA LEU A 17 5.05 15.76 -1.16
C LEU A 17 4.29 15.90 0.16
N GLY A 18 4.04 14.79 0.86
CA GLY A 18 3.33 14.79 2.13
C GLY A 18 2.91 13.39 2.54
N THR A 19 2.52 13.27 3.80
CA THR A 19 2.04 12.03 4.41
C THR A 19 0.73 12.28 5.13
N LEU A 20 -0.10 11.24 5.18
CA LEU A 20 -1.30 11.17 6.00
C LEU A 20 -1.20 9.91 6.86
N GLN A 21 -1.38 10.05 8.16
CA GLN A 21 -1.44 8.91 9.08
C GLN A 21 -2.47 9.20 10.16
N THR A 22 -3.33 8.23 10.41
CA THR A 22 -4.31 8.33 11.49
C THR A 22 -4.68 6.94 12.02
N MET A 23 -4.86 6.86 13.33
CA MET A 23 -5.55 5.73 13.95
C MET A 23 -7.03 5.80 13.57
N VAL A 24 -7.66 4.65 13.52
CA VAL A 24 -9.09 4.51 13.20
C VAL A 24 -9.74 3.64 14.24
N ASP A 25 -10.85 4.11 14.84
CA ASP A 25 -11.70 3.27 15.66
C ASP A 25 -12.45 2.28 14.77
N PRO A 26 -12.16 0.97 14.87
CA PRO A 26 -12.83 -0.04 14.06
C PRO A 26 -14.30 -0.27 14.45
N GLY A 27 -14.78 0.29 15.57
CA GLY A 27 -16.12 0.06 16.10
C GLY A 27 -16.37 -1.37 16.58
N CYS A 28 -15.32 -2.16 16.73
CA CYS A 28 -15.36 -3.56 17.18
C CYS A 28 -14.04 -3.94 17.86
N GLY A 29 -14.03 -5.04 18.62
CA GLY A 29 -12.80 -5.53 19.24
C GLY A 29 -11.71 -5.87 18.24
N ILE A 30 -10.46 -5.57 18.59
CA ILE A 30 -9.29 -5.89 17.78
C ILE A 30 -8.85 -7.32 18.13
N PRO A 31 -8.80 -8.25 17.14
CA PRO A 31 -8.31 -9.60 17.40
C PRO A 31 -6.87 -9.57 17.94
N SER A 32 -6.58 -10.40 18.94
CA SER A 32 -5.26 -10.45 19.58
C SER A 32 -4.13 -10.73 18.57
N SER A 33 -4.39 -11.51 17.53
CA SER A 33 -3.44 -11.74 16.43
C SER A 33 -3.06 -10.47 15.67
N ILE A 34 -4.00 -9.54 15.50
CA ILE A 34 -3.74 -8.23 14.88
C ILE A 34 -2.93 -7.35 15.81
N THR A 35 -3.28 -7.31 17.10
CA THR A 35 -2.48 -6.58 18.11
C THR A 35 -1.05 -7.10 18.18
N VAL A 36 -0.85 -8.41 18.16
CA VAL A 36 0.50 -9.01 18.15
C VAL A 36 1.28 -8.62 16.88
N LEU A 37 0.61 -8.58 15.73
CA LEU A 37 1.23 -8.28 14.44
C LEU A 37 1.60 -6.80 14.31
N THR A 38 0.66 -5.91 14.66
CA THR A 38 0.74 -4.45 14.39
C THR A 38 1.18 -3.62 15.58
N GLY A 39 1.08 -4.19 16.78
CA GLY A 39 1.25 -3.46 18.04
C GLY A 39 0.07 -2.53 18.39
N ILE A 40 -1.00 -2.50 17.56
CA ILE A 40 -2.17 -1.65 17.79
C ILE A 40 -3.09 -2.30 18.82
N THR A 41 -3.34 -1.59 19.89
CA THR A 41 -4.23 -2.01 20.97
C THR A 41 -5.56 -1.28 20.93
N GLU A 42 -6.60 -1.82 21.59
CA GLU A 42 -7.91 -1.15 21.71
C GLU A 42 -7.79 0.24 22.35
N SER A 43 -6.90 0.41 23.33
CA SER A 43 -6.66 1.72 23.95
C SER A 43 -6.07 2.76 23.00
N MET A 44 -5.33 2.34 21.99
CA MET A 44 -4.74 3.24 20.99
C MET A 44 -5.78 3.76 20.00
N VAL A 45 -6.82 3.00 19.72
CA VAL A 45 -7.89 3.39 18.80
C VAL A 45 -9.11 3.98 19.52
N ALA A 46 -9.17 3.87 20.83
CA ALA A 46 -10.24 4.43 21.64
C ALA A 46 -10.28 5.97 21.50
N GLY A 47 -11.38 6.50 20.97
CA GLY A 47 -11.54 7.93 20.68
C GLY A 47 -10.90 8.39 19.37
N ALA A 48 -10.32 7.49 18.59
CA ALA A 48 -9.92 7.79 17.22
C ALA A 48 -11.15 7.99 16.32
N PRO A 49 -11.03 8.70 15.19
CA PRO A 49 -12.14 8.83 14.25
C PRO A 49 -12.48 7.47 13.62
N SER A 50 -13.76 7.27 13.31
CA SER A 50 -14.19 6.14 12.49
C SER A 50 -13.65 6.26 11.06
N ILE A 51 -13.60 5.15 10.32
CA ILE A 51 -13.20 5.20 8.91
C ILE A 51 -14.11 6.12 8.08
N ARG A 52 -15.38 6.23 8.43
CA ARG A 52 -16.32 7.14 7.77
C ARG A 52 -15.91 8.61 7.92
N GLU A 53 -15.36 8.99 9.06
CA GLU A 53 -14.87 10.34 9.33
C GLU A 53 -13.50 10.60 8.67
N VAL A 54 -12.69 9.58 8.48
CA VAL A 54 -11.37 9.67 7.84
C VAL A 54 -11.48 9.75 6.31
N LEU A 55 -12.46 9.07 5.70
CA LEU A 55 -12.60 8.96 4.25
C LEU A 55 -12.55 10.30 3.49
N PRO A 56 -13.25 11.37 3.90
CA PRO A 56 -13.19 12.64 3.18
C PRO A 56 -11.77 13.21 3.04
N SER A 57 -11.01 13.22 4.14
CA SER A 57 -9.64 13.70 4.15
C SER A 57 -8.70 12.79 3.36
N LEU A 58 -8.93 11.47 3.40
CA LEU A 58 -8.16 10.50 2.62
C LEU A 58 -8.43 10.68 1.12
N GLU A 59 -9.69 10.86 0.72
CA GLU A 59 -10.07 11.08 -0.68
C GLU A 59 -9.48 12.40 -1.21
N GLU A 60 -9.50 13.47 -0.42
CA GLU A 60 -8.86 14.74 -0.76
C GLU A 60 -7.34 14.58 -0.92
N PHE A 61 -6.70 13.85 -0.01
CA PHE A 61 -5.27 13.57 -0.06
C PHE A 61 -4.89 12.73 -1.30
N ILE A 62 -5.69 11.75 -1.65
CA ILE A 62 -5.51 10.91 -2.84
C ILE A 62 -5.71 11.72 -4.12
N GLY A 63 -6.80 12.49 -4.23
CA GLY A 63 -7.15 13.20 -5.45
C GLY A 63 -7.22 12.29 -6.67
N ASP A 64 -6.55 12.70 -7.74
CA ASP A 64 -6.46 11.98 -9.03
C ASP A 64 -5.19 11.09 -9.15
N ALA A 65 -4.42 10.93 -8.07
CA ALA A 65 -3.17 10.18 -8.10
C ALA A 65 -3.37 8.69 -8.41
N VAL A 66 -2.36 8.06 -8.97
CA VAL A 66 -2.29 6.59 -9.09
C VAL A 66 -2.08 6.01 -7.70
N LEU A 67 -2.92 5.05 -7.32
CA LEU A 67 -2.82 4.37 -6.03
C LEU A 67 -1.78 3.25 -6.12
N VAL A 68 -0.87 3.22 -5.16
CA VAL A 68 0.16 2.18 -5.09
C VAL A 68 0.07 1.46 -3.75
N GLY A 69 0.18 0.15 -3.78
CA GLY A 69 0.22 -0.66 -2.57
C GLY A 69 0.90 -1.99 -2.82
N HIS A 70 1.29 -2.64 -1.75
CA HIS A 70 1.84 -3.99 -1.79
C HIS A 70 0.73 -5.01 -1.51
N ASN A 71 0.19 -5.64 -2.55
CA ASN A 71 -1.08 -6.35 -2.55
C ASN A 71 -2.28 -5.38 -2.45
N VAL A 72 -2.23 -4.32 -3.23
CA VAL A 72 -3.14 -3.16 -3.19
C VAL A 72 -4.62 -3.52 -3.28
N ARG A 73 -4.98 -4.66 -3.89
CA ARG A 73 -6.37 -5.13 -3.97
C ARG A 73 -7.00 -5.34 -2.59
N PHE A 74 -6.18 -5.77 -1.62
CA PHE A 74 -6.63 -5.96 -0.24
C PHE A 74 -7.05 -4.61 0.37
N ASP A 75 -6.18 -3.60 0.31
CA ASP A 75 -6.45 -2.27 0.86
C ASP A 75 -7.65 -1.61 0.16
N LEU A 76 -7.69 -1.68 -1.18
CA LEU A 76 -8.79 -1.13 -1.97
C LEU A 76 -10.13 -1.82 -1.66
N SER A 77 -10.15 -3.10 -1.31
CA SER A 77 -11.37 -3.78 -0.93
C SER A 77 -11.99 -3.21 0.35
N PHE A 78 -11.16 -2.91 1.35
CA PHE A 78 -11.60 -2.27 2.59
C PHE A 78 -12.06 -0.83 2.36
N LEU A 79 -11.31 -0.06 1.56
CA LEU A 79 -11.68 1.33 1.26
C LEU A 79 -12.99 1.42 0.46
N ARG A 80 -13.19 0.52 -0.50
CA ARG A 80 -14.45 0.45 -1.27
C ARG A 80 -15.64 0.12 -0.39
N GLU A 81 -15.48 -0.85 0.52
CA GLU A 81 -16.54 -1.22 1.45
C GLU A 81 -16.83 -0.08 2.43
N ALA A 82 -15.80 0.59 2.95
CA ALA A 82 -15.96 1.75 3.82
C ALA A 82 -16.70 2.91 3.10
N ALA A 83 -16.33 3.21 1.85
CA ALA A 83 -17.00 4.21 1.03
C ALA A 83 -18.47 3.83 0.79
N ARG A 84 -18.76 2.58 0.42
CA ARG A 84 -20.12 2.07 0.23
C ARG A 84 -20.98 2.25 1.49
N LEU A 85 -20.46 1.87 2.66
CA LEU A 85 -21.16 2.01 3.93
C LEU A 85 -21.34 3.48 4.35
N ALA A 86 -20.46 4.36 3.91
CA ALA A 86 -20.55 5.80 4.13
C ALA A 86 -21.45 6.52 3.10
N GLY A 87 -22.01 5.81 2.10
CA GLY A 87 -22.81 6.40 1.03
C GLY A 87 -21.98 7.27 0.06
N ARG A 88 -20.67 7.01 -0.05
CA ARG A 88 -19.73 7.75 -0.90
C ARG A 88 -19.47 7.01 -2.20
N ALA A 89 -19.06 7.73 -3.24
CA ALA A 89 -18.63 7.13 -4.49
C ALA A 89 -17.36 6.29 -4.28
N PRO A 90 -17.20 5.16 -4.98
CA PRO A 90 -15.98 4.37 -4.89
C PRO A 90 -14.80 5.11 -5.52
N LEU A 91 -13.58 4.82 -5.02
CA LEU A 91 -12.34 5.28 -5.64
C LEU A 91 -12.20 4.65 -7.05
N THR A 92 -12.03 5.50 -8.06
CA THR A 92 -11.89 5.11 -9.47
C THR A 92 -10.45 5.24 -9.98
N ASN A 93 -9.53 5.62 -9.11
CA ASN A 93 -8.12 5.80 -9.42
C ASN A 93 -7.51 4.52 -10.01
N ARG A 94 -6.60 4.70 -10.97
CA ARG A 94 -5.74 3.60 -11.42
C ARG A 94 -4.86 3.13 -10.27
N SER A 95 -4.47 1.87 -10.30
CA SER A 95 -3.65 1.31 -9.21
C SER A 95 -2.49 0.47 -9.72
N VAL A 96 -1.39 0.49 -8.98
CA VAL A 96 -0.19 -0.33 -9.19
C VAL A 96 0.01 -1.23 -7.97
N ASP A 97 0.21 -2.51 -8.21
CA ASP A 97 0.51 -3.50 -7.18
C ASP A 97 2.00 -3.84 -7.21
N THR A 98 2.75 -3.35 -6.22
CA THR A 98 4.19 -3.62 -6.13
C THR A 98 4.50 -5.09 -5.86
N CYS A 99 3.60 -5.85 -5.23
CA CYS A 99 3.76 -7.30 -5.05
C CYS A 99 3.69 -8.03 -6.40
N ALA A 100 2.75 -7.64 -7.27
CA ALA A 100 2.63 -8.21 -8.61
C ALA A 100 3.82 -7.83 -9.50
N LEU A 101 4.29 -6.56 -9.42
CA LEU A 101 5.47 -6.13 -10.14
C LEU A 101 6.74 -6.84 -9.66
N ALA A 102 6.92 -7.00 -8.35
CA ALA A 102 8.07 -7.72 -7.80
C ALA A 102 8.12 -9.18 -8.29
N ARG A 103 6.96 -9.85 -8.36
CA ARG A 103 6.89 -11.20 -8.94
C ARG A 103 7.32 -11.26 -10.41
N ARG A 104 7.10 -10.18 -11.17
CA ARG A 104 7.46 -10.12 -12.60
C ARG A 104 8.92 -9.79 -12.80
N LEU A 105 9.45 -8.86 -12.00
CA LEU A 105 10.77 -8.26 -12.23
C LEU A 105 11.88 -8.85 -11.36
N LEU A 106 11.54 -9.51 -10.24
CA LEU A 106 12.48 -9.96 -9.22
C LEU A 106 12.29 -11.43 -8.82
N HIS A 107 11.52 -12.22 -9.57
CA HIS A 107 11.14 -13.58 -9.16
C HIS A 107 12.36 -14.51 -8.93
N ASP A 108 13.42 -14.36 -9.72
CA ASP A 108 14.64 -15.16 -9.61
C ASP A 108 15.58 -14.66 -8.50
N GLU A 109 15.35 -13.44 -8.00
CA GLU A 109 16.20 -12.82 -6.98
C GLU A 109 15.66 -13.02 -5.56
N LEU A 110 14.39 -13.35 -5.40
CA LEU A 110 13.68 -13.29 -4.12
C LEU A 110 13.11 -14.66 -3.70
N PRO A 111 13.25 -15.05 -2.43
CA PRO A 111 12.64 -16.27 -1.90
C PRO A 111 11.10 -16.19 -1.83
N ASN A 112 10.55 -15.00 -1.70
CA ASN A 112 9.12 -14.69 -1.76
C ASN A 112 8.92 -13.18 -1.94
N CYS A 113 7.67 -12.78 -2.25
CA CYS A 113 7.30 -11.38 -2.50
C CYS A 113 6.61 -10.71 -1.29
N ARG A 114 6.91 -11.08 -0.06
CA ARG A 114 6.45 -10.35 1.12
C ARG A 114 7.28 -9.08 1.27
N LEU A 115 6.63 -7.95 1.56
CA LEU A 115 7.29 -6.64 1.66
C LEU A 115 8.51 -6.67 2.59
N GLY A 116 8.40 -7.27 3.78
CA GLY A 116 9.52 -7.38 4.72
C GLY A 116 10.68 -8.25 4.21
N THR A 117 10.42 -9.26 3.38
CA THR A 117 11.47 -10.06 2.75
C THR A 117 12.19 -9.25 1.69
N ILE A 118 11.43 -8.57 0.83
CA ILE A 118 11.97 -7.72 -0.23
C ILE A 118 12.80 -6.59 0.37
N ALA A 119 12.25 -5.88 1.36
CA ALA A 119 12.90 -4.73 1.98
C ALA A 119 14.28 -5.11 2.57
N ARG A 120 14.37 -6.25 3.26
CA ARG A 120 15.65 -6.74 3.80
C ARG A 120 16.60 -7.19 2.69
N HIS A 121 16.10 -7.95 1.70
CA HIS A 121 16.94 -8.50 0.64
C HIS A 121 17.53 -7.42 -0.24
N LEU A 122 16.74 -6.44 -0.61
CA LEU A 122 17.15 -5.30 -1.44
C LEU A 122 17.73 -4.13 -0.63
N ARG A 123 17.76 -4.24 0.70
CA ARG A 123 18.27 -3.21 1.62
C ARG A 123 17.60 -1.86 1.38
N LEU A 124 16.27 -1.86 1.30
CA LEU A 124 15.49 -0.63 1.15
C LEU A 124 15.72 0.29 2.35
N ASP A 125 15.67 1.59 2.13
CA ASP A 125 15.90 2.61 3.17
C ASP A 125 14.88 2.50 4.30
N HIS A 126 13.62 2.23 3.95
CA HIS A 126 12.55 2.00 4.92
C HIS A 126 12.27 0.50 5.08
N GLN A 127 12.09 0.09 6.34
CA GLN A 127 11.76 -1.29 6.69
C GLN A 127 10.33 -1.38 7.21
N PRO A 128 9.49 -2.27 6.66
CA PRO A 128 8.09 -2.42 7.11
C PRO A 128 8.04 -2.97 8.53
N ARG A 129 7.10 -2.46 9.32
CA ARG A 129 6.91 -2.83 10.73
C ARG A 129 5.47 -3.17 11.07
N HIS A 130 4.64 -3.43 10.06
CA HIS A 130 3.19 -3.62 10.22
C HIS A 130 2.49 -2.39 10.82
N ARG A 131 3.04 -1.20 10.56
CA ARG A 131 2.45 0.10 10.82
C ARG A 131 2.25 0.80 9.49
N ALA A 132 1.08 1.43 9.34
CA ALA A 132 0.61 1.89 8.04
C ALA A 132 1.64 2.78 7.32
N LEU A 133 2.23 3.78 8.00
CA LEU A 133 3.17 4.68 7.35
C LEU A 133 4.53 4.02 7.05
N ASP A 134 5.06 3.18 7.96
CA ASP A 134 6.31 2.46 7.72
C ASP A 134 6.20 1.55 6.48
N ASP A 135 5.06 0.84 6.35
CA ASP A 135 4.80 -0.05 5.23
C ASP A 135 4.60 0.74 3.92
N VAL A 136 3.98 1.91 3.99
CA VAL A 136 3.83 2.84 2.85
C VAL A 136 5.19 3.33 2.35
N LEU A 137 6.08 3.75 3.24
CA LEU A 137 7.41 4.25 2.84
C LEU A 137 8.26 3.13 2.26
N ALA A 138 8.25 1.94 2.86
CA ALA A 138 8.92 0.77 2.28
C ALA A 138 8.34 0.38 0.91
N THR A 139 7.03 0.51 0.72
CA THR A 139 6.37 0.28 -0.57
C THR A 139 6.78 1.31 -1.61
N ALA A 140 6.98 2.58 -1.22
CA ALA A 140 7.46 3.63 -2.11
C ALA A 140 8.91 3.38 -2.56
N ASP A 141 9.81 3.01 -1.65
CA ASP A 141 11.18 2.63 -1.99
C ASP A 141 11.19 1.47 -3.00
N LEU A 142 10.38 0.44 -2.73
CA LEU A 142 10.24 -0.70 -3.65
C LEU A 142 9.70 -0.26 -5.01
N LEU A 143 8.69 0.61 -5.06
CA LEU A 143 8.13 1.11 -6.32
C LEU A 143 9.20 1.80 -7.17
N HIS A 144 10.00 2.69 -6.57
CA HIS A 144 11.05 3.40 -7.28
C HIS A 144 12.07 2.43 -7.90
N LEU A 145 12.51 1.42 -7.13
CA LEU A 145 13.40 0.38 -7.64
C LEU A 145 12.75 -0.42 -8.79
N LEU A 146 11.48 -0.78 -8.65
CA LEU A 146 10.75 -1.52 -9.70
C LEU A 146 10.57 -0.69 -10.97
N ILE A 147 10.35 0.62 -10.85
CA ILE A 147 10.29 1.54 -12.00
C ILE A 147 11.64 1.59 -12.73
N GLU A 148 12.76 1.67 -12.00
CA GLU A 148 14.10 1.64 -12.59
C GLU A 148 14.34 0.32 -13.33
N ARG A 149 13.98 -0.81 -12.73
CA ARG A 149 14.12 -2.14 -13.37
C ARG A 149 13.24 -2.26 -14.63
N ALA A 150 11.99 -1.80 -14.55
CA ALA A 150 11.09 -1.78 -15.69
C ALA A 150 11.60 -0.86 -16.83
N GLY A 151 12.15 0.30 -16.46
CA GLY A 151 12.77 1.23 -17.42
C GLY A 151 13.94 0.60 -18.17
N ALA A 152 14.78 -0.19 -17.51
CA ALA A 152 15.85 -0.96 -18.15
C ALA A 152 15.32 -2.01 -19.15
N LEU A 153 14.06 -2.44 -19.02
CA LEU A 153 13.35 -3.32 -19.94
C LEU A 153 12.53 -2.55 -21.01
N GLY A 154 12.62 -1.22 -21.05
CA GLY A 154 11.98 -0.37 -22.04
C GLY A 154 10.61 0.19 -21.63
N ALA A 155 10.15 -0.03 -20.38
CA ALA A 155 8.93 0.61 -19.89
C ALA A 155 9.16 2.12 -19.72
N SER A 156 8.31 2.94 -20.35
CA SER A 156 8.43 4.40 -20.37
C SER A 156 7.28 5.12 -19.67
N GLY A 157 6.23 4.40 -19.29
CA GLY A 157 5.04 4.95 -18.66
C GLY A 157 4.23 3.95 -17.88
N LEU A 158 3.15 4.45 -17.29
CA LEU A 158 2.27 3.63 -16.43
C LEU A 158 1.66 2.45 -17.21
N ASP A 159 1.27 2.65 -18.46
CA ASP A 159 0.66 1.58 -19.26
C ASP A 159 1.67 0.47 -19.56
N ASP A 160 2.93 0.82 -19.85
CA ASP A 160 4.00 -0.14 -20.03
C ASP A 160 4.26 -0.93 -18.72
N LEU A 161 4.30 -0.22 -17.59
CA LEU A 161 4.51 -0.83 -16.27
C LEU A 161 3.40 -1.83 -15.93
N LEU A 162 2.14 -1.48 -16.21
CA LEU A 162 0.99 -2.35 -15.97
C LEU A 162 0.91 -3.51 -16.97
N GLY A 163 1.39 -3.30 -18.19
CA GLY A 163 1.40 -4.26 -19.29
C GLY A 163 2.61 -5.21 -19.32
N LEU A 164 3.57 -5.08 -18.38
CA LEU A 164 4.73 -5.97 -18.33
C LEU A 164 4.30 -7.44 -18.31
N PRO A 165 4.83 -8.29 -19.19
CA PRO A 165 4.50 -9.70 -19.21
C PRO A 165 4.93 -10.38 -17.91
N SER A 166 4.18 -11.38 -17.46
CA SER A 166 4.63 -12.25 -16.38
C SER A 166 5.83 -13.05 -16.88
N MET A 167 6.97 -12.91 -16.23
CA MET A 167 8.16 -13.72 -16.50
C MET A 167 8.03 -15.16 -15.97
N ALA A 168 6.80 -15.61 -15.72
CA ALA A 168 6.54 -16.98 -15.32
C ALA A 168 6.73 -17.91 -16.53
N GLY A 169 7.86 -18.61 -16.54
CA GLY A 169 8.03 -19.85 -17.29
C GLY A 169 8.46 -19.69 -18.73
N HIS A 170 9.77 -19.78 -18.96
CA HIS A 170 10.20 -20.59 -20.10
C HIS A 170 10.19 -22.06 -19.66
N PRO A 171 9.64 -22.96 -20.52
CA PRO A 171 9.59 -24.39 -20.24
C PRO A 171 10.97 -25.01 -20.09
#